data_dd01b51ae6ec9bc11a0ac3c6fcffd54d
#
_entry.id   dd01b51ae6ec9bc11a0ac3c6fcffd54d
#
_cell.length_a   1.000
_cell.length_b   1.000
_cell.length_c   1.000
_cell.angle_alpha   90.00
_cell.angle_beta   90.00
_cell.angle_gamma   90.00
#
_symmetry.space_group_name_H-M   'P 1'
#
loop_
_entity.id
_entity.type
_entity.pdbx_description
1 polymer ?
#
loop_
_entity_poly.entity_id
_entity_poly.type
_entity_poly.pdbx_seq_one_letter_code
_entity_poly.pdbx_strand_id
1 'polypeptide(L)'
;MKNHFFKTMVGVCVAVICMGMLLSGNAMAAEGDSPFMDLAKKRFSVRQFADKPVPKDLLLKVLEAANVAPTAKNLQPHRIHVLTKTEDIAKLDELSPCRYGAPVVLVFSYNTEEDWQHREEPGVRSGVEDVSIVATHVMLRAAELGLGTTWVNRFRNSQLEKALLPENERSVLIMPIGFPAENAKPSRMHTTKKPLDKTVIWH
;
A
#
# COMPACT_ATOMS: atom_id res chain seq x y z
N MET A 1 54.29 -23.20 -42.25
CA MET A 1 53.06 -23.73 -41.61
C MET A 1 52.75 -23.02 -40.31
N LYS A 2 52.87 -21.69 -40.18
CA LYS A 2 52.59 -20.96 -38.94
C LYS A 2 51.58 -19.78 -39.09
N ASN A 3 51.04 -19.53 -40.29
CA ASN A 3 50.21 -18.34 -40.53
C ASN A 3 48.72 -18.62 -40.78
N HIS A 4 48.27 -19.87 -40.73
CA HIS A 4 46.85 -20.19 -40.93
C HIS A 4 46.07 -20.32 -39.59
N PHE A 5 46.75 -20.59 -38.48
CA PHE A 5 46.08 -20.79 -37.18
C PHE A 5 45.64 -19.47 -36.50
N PHE A 6 46.31 -18.37 -36.83
CA PHE A 6 46.02 -17.08 -36.20
C PHE A 6 44.83 -16.33 -36.83
N LYS A 7 44.50 -16.64 -38.09
CA LYS A 7 43.36 -16.01 -38.77
C LYS A 7 41.99 -16.60 -38.37
N THR A 8 41.97 -17.86 -37.92
CA THR A 8 40.72 -18.54 -37.54
C THR A 8 40.30 -18.18 -36.12
N MET A 9 41.26 -17.84 -35.25
CA MET A 9 40.93 -17.45 -33.86
C MET A 9 40.37 -16.03 -33.71
N VAL A 10 40.75 -15.11 -34.58
CA VAL A 10 40.28 -13.72 -34.58
C VAL A 10 38.85 -13.63 -35.12
N GLY A 11 38.47 -14.51 -36.07
CA GLY A 11 37.13 -14.54 -36.64
C GLY A 11 36.03 -15.05 -35.68
N VAL A 12 36.38 -15.95 -34.76
CA VAL A 12 35.43 -16.54 -33.79
C VAL A 12 35.18 -15.58 -32.63
N CYS A 13 36.20 -14.81 -32.20
CA CYS A 13 35.99 -13.83 -31.12
C CYS A 13 35.12 -12.63 -31.53
N VAL A 14 35.17 -12.21 -32.81
CA VAL A 14 34.34 -11.08 -33.29
C VAL A 14 32.85 -11.51 -33.43
N ALA A 15 32.58 -12.76 -33.83
CA ALA A 15 31.22 -13.26 -33.98
C ALA A 15 30.52 -13.45 -32.61
N VAL A 16 31.25 -13.78 -31.54
CA VAL A 16 30.67 -13.95 -30.19
C VAL A 16 30.41 -12.61 -29.52
N ILE A 17 31.18 -11.57 -29.80
CA ILE A 17 30.97 -10.22 -29.26
C ILE A 17 29.78 -9.51 -29.93
N CYS A 18 29.52 -9.77 -31.22
CA CYS A 18 28.36 -9.21 -31.92
C CYS A 18 27.04 -9.90 -31.57
N MET A 19 27.04 -11.13 -31.06
CA MET A 19 25.82 -11.84 -30.65
C MET A 19 25.39 -11.54 -29.20
N GLY A 20 26.28 -10.93 -28.40
CA GLY A 20 25.99 -10.46 -27.06
C GLY A 20 25.28 -9.08 -26.97
N MET A 21 25.29 -8.28 -28.07
CA MET A 21 24.73 -6.92 -28.11
C MET A 21 23.30 -6.85 -28.70
N LEU A 22 22.71 -7.95 -29.12
CA LEU A 22 21.34 -8.00 -29.68
C LEU A 22 20.26 -8.48 -28.70
N LEU A 23 20.62 -8.63 -27.41
CA LEU A 23 19.65 -8.93 -26.35
C LEU A 23 19.34 -7.71 -25.46
N SER A 24 19.64 -6.50 -25.91
CA SER A 24 18.94 -5.31 -25.41
C SER A 24 17.55 -5.32 -26.04
N GLY A 25 16.77 -6.33 -25.68
CA GLY A 25 15.38 -6.39 -26.05
C GLY A 25 14.71 -5.13 -25.51
N ASN A 26 14.23 -4.26 -26.39
CA ASN A 26 13.16 -3.36 -26.09
C ASN A 26 12.11 -4.20 -25.36
N ALA A 27 11.94 -3.98 -24.07
CA ALA A 27 10.74 -4.38 -23.39
C ALA A 27 9.61 -3.55 -24.03
N MET A 28 9.13 -4.03 -25.19
CA MET A 28 7.83 -3.59 -25.69
C MET A 28 6.86 -3.87 -24.53
N ALA A 29 6.26 -2.81 -24.02
CA ALA A 29 5.17 -2.94 -23.07
C ALA A 29 4.18 -3.94 -23.69
N ALA A 30 3.97 -5.05 -23.02
CA ALA A 30 2.97 -6.03 -23.44
C ALA A 30 1.65 -5.27 -23.61
N GLU A 31 0.87 -5.58 -24.66
CA GLU A 31 -0.49 -5.08 -24.87
C GLU A 31 -1.40 -5.60 -23.76
N GLY A 32 -1.28 -5.05 -22.57
CA GLY A 32 -2.06 -5.42 -21.39
C GLY A 32 -1.63 -4.56 -20.20
N ASP A 33 -2.48 -4.47 -19.21
CA ASP A 33 -2.15 -3.79 -17.97
C ASP A 33 -0.99 -4.53 -17.26
N SER A 34 -0.11 -3.77 -16.62
CA SER A 34 0.89 -4.37 -15.74
C SER A 34 0.23 -5.03 -14.53
N PRO A 35 0.85 -6.02 -13.87
CA PRO A 35 0.31 -6.64 -12.67
C PRO A 35 -0.10 -5.63 -11.59
N PHE A 36 0.63 -4.51 -11.49
CA PHE A 36 0.29 -3.42 -10.59
C PHE A 36 -1.03 -2.73 -11.00
N MET A 37 -1.21 -2.43 -12.28
CA MET A 37 -2.43 -1.78 -12.77
C MET A 37 -3.65 -2.69 -12.62
N ASP A 38 -3.49 -3.98 -12.85
CA ASP A 38 -4.54 -4.99 -12.61
C ASP A 38 -4.96 -5.02 -11.15
N LEU A 39 -3.99 -5.07 -10.23
CA LEU A 39 -4.24 -5.03 -8.78
C LEU A 39 -4.95 -3.74 -8.38
N ALA A 40 -4.46 -2.60 -8.83
CA ALA A 40 -5.02 -1.28 -8.51
C ALA A 40 -6.45 -1.12 -9.02
N LYS A 41 -6.78 -1.67 -10.20
CA LYS A 41 -8.13 -1.65 -10.78
C LYS A 41 -9.07 -2.63 -10.08
N LYS A 42 -8.61 -3.84 -9.75
CA LYS A 42 -9.42 -4.88 -9.08
C LYS A 42 -9.73 -4.56 -7.63
N ARG A 43 -8.82 -3.91 -6.92
CA ARG A 43 -9.02 -3.54 -5.52
C ARG A 43 -10.21 -2.60 -5.37
N PHE A 44 -11.10 -2.89 -4.44
CA PHE A 44 -12.21 -2.00 -4.07
C PHE A 44 -12.37 -1.91 -2.55
N SER A 45 -13.11 -0.91 -2.07
CA SER A 45 -13.45 -0.75 -0.65
C SER A 45 -14.51 -1.78 -0.25
N VAL A 46 -14.08 -2.81 0.48
CA VAL A 46 -14.95 -3.89 0.97
C VAL A 46 -15.73 -3.42 2.19
N ARG A 47 -17.06 -3.55 2.15
CA ARG A 47 -18.00 -3.17 3.22
C ARG A 47 -18.90 -4.32 3.66
N GLN A 48 -18.54 -5.53 3.31
CA GLN A 48 -19.17 -6.78 3.73
C GLN A 48 -18.05 -7.82 3.85
N PHE A 49 -17.81 -8.26 5.08
CA PHE A 49 -16.76 -9.23 5.38
C PHE A 49 -17.37 -10.57 5.73
N ALA A 50 -16.67 -11.65 5.39
CA ALA A 50 -17.02 -12.98 5.82
C ALA A 50 -16.76 -13.13 7.34
N ASP A 51 -17.60 -13.92 7.99
CA ASP A 51 -17.36 -14.35 9.38
C ASP A 51 -16.25 -15.43 9.39
N LYS A 52 -15.03 -14.97 9.13
CA LYS A 52 -13.83 -15.81 9.03
C LYS A 52 -12.65 -15.07 9.67
N PRO A 53 -11.93 -15.69 10.63
CA PRO A 53 -10.77 -15.08 11.24
C PRO A 53 -9.65 -14.89 10.21
N VAL A 54 -8.90 -13.80 10.35
CA VAL A 54 -7.68 -13.56 9.55
C VAL A 54 -6.51 -14.20 10.30
N PRO A 55 -5.82 -15.20 9.70
CA PRO A 55 -4.64 -15.79 10.31
C PRO A 55 -3.55 -14.75 10.58
N LYS A 56 -2.89 -14.86 11.73
CA LYS A 56 -1.86 -13.89 12.15
C LYS A 56 -0.68 -13.83 11.17
N ASP A 57 -0.26 -14.96 10.63
CA ASP A 57 0.81 -15.05 9.63
C ASP A 57 0.44 -14.37 8.33
N LEU A 58 -0.82 -14.47 7.88
CA LEU A 58 -1.32 -13.74 6.72
C LEU A 58 -1.35 -12.23 6.98
N LEU A 59 -1.79 -11.82 8.18
CA LEU A 59 -1.81 -10.42 8.56
C LEU A 59 -0.39 -9.83 8.63
N LEU A 60 0.58 -10.58 9.15
CA LEU A 60 1.99 -10.17 9.16
C LEU A 60 2.52 -9.95 7.73
N LYS A 61 2.22 -10.85 6.77
CA LYS A 61 2.58 -10.68 5.36
C LYS A 61 1.98 -9.43 4.72
N VAL A 62 0.77 -9.02 5.16
CA VAL A 62 0.16 -7.77 4.73
C VAL A 62 0.92 -6.57 5.31
N LEU A 63 1.26 -6.64 6.59
CA LEU A 63 1.93 -5.56 7.32
C LEU A 63 3.39 -5.34 6.89
N GLU A 64 4.06 -6.36 6.34
CA GLU A 64 5.40 -6.22 5.73
C GLU A 64 5.44 -5.13 4.65
N ALA A 65 4.32 -4.87 3.97
CA ALA A 65 4.25 -3.80 2.97
C ALA A 65 4.44 -2.39 3.55
N ALA A 66 4.23 -2.21 4.85
CA ALA A 66 4.50 -0.96 5.53
C ALA A 66 6.00 -0.62 5.55
N ASN A 67 6.86 -1.64 5.67
CA ASN A 67 8.32 -1.45 5.77
C ASN A 67 8.98 -1.01 4.46
N VAL A 68 8.32 -1.23 3.32
CA VAL A 68 8.84 -0.83 1.99
C VAL A 68 8.24 0.47 1.50
N ALA A 69 7.28 1.03 2.23
CA ALA A 69 6.67 2.31 1.90
C ALA A 69 7.65 3.45 2.18
N PRO A 70 7.82 4.41 1.26
CA PRO A 70 8.66 5.58 1.52
C PRO A 70 8.02 6.51 2.54
N THR A 71 8.87 7.18 3.33
CA THR A 71 8.49 8.26 4.24
C THR A 71 9.47 9.42 4.10
N ALA A 72 9.06 10.63 4.49
CA ALA A 72 9.92 11.80 4.45
C ALA A 72 11.24 11.53 5.20
N LYS A 73 12.39 11.67 4.51
CA LYS A 73 13.73 11.35 5.02
C LYS A 73 13.88 9.94 5.63
N ASN A 74 12.97 9.02 5.29
CA ASN A 74 12.91 7.68 5.89
C ASN A 74 12.79 7.69 7.42
N LEU A 75 12.09 8.67 7.98
CA LEU A 75 11.91 8.80 9.43
C LEU A 75 10.94 7.77 10.02
N GLN A 76 10.08 7.18 9.20
CA GLN A 76 9.17 6.09 9.58
C GLN A 76 8.31 6.39 10.83
N PRO A 77 7.65 7.55 10.89
CA PRO A 77 6.89 7.98 12.08
C PRO A 77 5.60 7.17 12.28
N HIS A 78 5.20 6.37 11.30
CA HIS A 78 3.95 5.64 11.31
C HIS A 78 3.90 4.57 12.40
N ARG A 79 2.70 4.35 12.93
CA ARG A 79 2.33 3.25 13.82
C ARG A 79 1.09 2.58 13.29
N ILE A 80 1.02 1.26 13.43
CA ILE A 80 -0.15 0.47 13.01
C ILE A 80 -0.62 -0.34 14.22
N HIS A 81 -1.70 0.11 14.84
CA HIS A 81 -2.32 -0.60 15.95
C HIS A 81 -3.29 -1.65 15.38
N VAL A 82 -3.08 -2.91 15.73
CA VAL A 82 -3.86 -4.04 15.23
C VAL A 82 -4.89 -4.44 16.26
N LEU A 83 -6.15 -4.09 16.04
CA LEU A 83 -7.25 -4.40 16.92
C LEU A 83 -7.86 -5.75 16.56
N THR A 84 -7.70 -6.73 17.43
CA THR A 84 -8.26 -8.09 17.31
C THR A 84 -9.02 -8.52 18.56
N LYS A 85 -8.82 -7.83 19.69
CA LYS A 85 -9.49 -8.15 20.96
C LYS A 85 -10.91 -7.58 20.96
N THR A 86 -11.85 -8.34 21.50
CA THR A 86 -13.27 -7.95 21.55
C THR A 86 -13.47 -6.62 22.24
N GLU A 87 -12.75 -6.34 23.33
CA GLU A 87 -12.85 -5.09 24.08
C GLU A 87 -12.38 -3.87 23.28
N ASP A 88 -11.33 -4.00 22.48
CA ASP A 88 -10.81 -2.89 21.66
C ASP A 88 -11.70 -2.66 20.42
N ILE A 89 -12.22 -3.74 19.84
CA ILE A 89 -13.22 -3.66 18.77
C ILE A 89 -14.50 -2.98 19.27
N ALA A 90 -14.97 -3.32 20.47
CA ALA A 90 -16.17 -2.69 21.07
C ALA A 90 -15.98 -1.19 21.27
N LYS A 91 -14.82 -0.76 21.80
CA LYS A 91 -14.48 0.67 21.93
C LYS A 91 -14.49 1.37 20.55
N LEU A 92 -13.92 0.73 19.52
CA LEU A 92 -13.90 1.29 18.19
C LEU A 92 -15.31 1.41 17.59
N ASP A 93 -16.20 0.43 17.81
CA ASP A 93 -17.58 0.45 17.32
C ASP A 93 -18.41 1.62 17.92
N GLU A 94 -18.07 2.09 19.13
CA GLU A 94 -18.65 3.31 19.71
C GLU A 94 -18.16 4.59 19.02
N LEU A 95 -16.98 4.54 18.42
CA LEU A 95 -16.30 5.70 17.80
C LEU A 95 -16.50 5.81 16.29
N SER A 96 -16.81 4.70 15.62
CA SER A 96 -17.02 4.64 14.18
C SER A 96 -18.04 3.58 13.78
N PRO A 97 -19.05 3.92 12.97
CA PRO A 97 -20.00 2.95 12.43
C PRO A 97 -19.44 2.18 11.22
N CYS A 98 -18.16 2.36 10.87
CA CYS A 98 -17.60 1.96 9.59
C CYS A 98 -16.65 0.74 9.68
N ARG A 99 -16.81 -0.11 10.72
CA ARG A 99 -16.08 -1.39 10.77
C ARG A 99 -16.65 -2.44 9.79
N TYR A 100 -17.94 -2.34 9.48
CA TYR A 100 -18.62 -3.24 8.53
C TYR A 100 -18.55 -4.73 8.90
N GLY A 101 -18.41 -5.07 10.19
CA GLY A 101 -18.29 -6.45 10.64
C GLY A 101 -16.89 -7.07 10.42
N ALA A 102 -15.88 -6.31 10.02
CA ALA A 102 -14.52 -6.83 9.85
C ALA A 102 -13.98 -7.44 11.16
N PRO A 103 -13.29 -8.61 11.10
CA PRO A 103 -12.76 -9.28 12.29
C PRO A 103 -11.53 -8.57 12.87
N VAL A 104 -10.85 -7.76 12.05
CA VAL A 104 -9.65 -7.01 12.44
C VAL A 104 -9.79 -5.57 11.97
N VAL A 105 -9.29 -4.63 12.76
CA VAL A 105 -9.14 -3.23 12.32
C VAL A 105 -7.71 -2.77 12.57
N LEU A 106 -7.13 -2.15 11.57
CA LEU A 106 -5.86 -1.45 11.67
C LEU A 106 -6.14 0.03 11.93
N VAL A 107 -5.60 0.58 13.02
CA VAL A 107 -5.59 2.02 13.26
C VAL A 107 -4.22 2.54 12.87
N PHE A 108 -4.19 3.45 11.93
CA PHE A 108 -2.96 4.08 11.45
C PHE A 108 -2.80 5.44 12.12
N SER A 109 -1.66 5.63 12.75
CA SER A 109 -1.25 6.86 13.42
C SER A 109 0.18 7.22 13.06
N TYR A 110 0.61 8.40 13.44
CA TYR A 110 2.02 8.79 13.42
C TYR A 110 2.44 9.37 14.76
N ASN A 111 3.70 9.15 15.12
CA ASN A 111 4.34 9.80 16.26
C ASN A 111 4.71 11.24 15.89
N THR A 112 4.19 12.20 16.63
CA THR A 112 4.37 13.64 16.39
C THR A 112 5.76 14.15 16.70
N GLU A 113 6.61 13.35 17.34
CA GLU A 113 7.99 13.67 17.67
C GLU A 113 8.96 13.13 16.61
N GLU A 114 8.50 12.22 15.74
CA GLU A 114 9.33 11.52 14.74
C GLU A 114 9.04 11.96 13.30
N ASP A 115 7.94 12.62 13.01
CA ASP A 115 7.61 13.03 11.65
C ASP A 115 8.46 14.21 11.18
N TRP A 116 8.68 14.29 9.87
CA TRP A 116 9.40 15.42 9.31
C TRP A 116 8.59 16.71 9.44
N GLN A 117 9.28 17.80 9.82
CA GLN A 117 8.71 19.12 9.94
C GLN A 117 9.52 20.11 9.10
N HIS A 118 8.83 21.03 8.44
CA HIS A 118 9.45 22.09 7.65
C HIS A 118 10.09 23.11 8.61
N ARG A 119 11.37 23.45 8.37
CA ARG A 119 12.12 24.33 9.28
C ARG A 119 11.65 25.78 9.21
N GLU A 120 11.25 26.23 8.02
CA GLU A 120 10.92 27.62 7.72
C GLU A 120 9.41 27.87 7.66
N GLU A 121 8.60 26.81 7.60
CA GLU A 121 7.13 26.89 7.54
C GLU A 121 6.51 26.08 8.69
N PRO A 122 6.35 26.69 9.87
CA PRO A 122 5.74 26.02 11.02
C PRO A 122 4.34 25.48 10.69
N GLY A 123 4.11 24.22 11.06
CA GLY A 123 2.84 23.51 10.80
C GLY A 123 2.84 22.66 9.54
N VAL A 124 3.79 22.82 8.62
CA VAL A 124 4.01 21.90 7.51
C VAL A 124 4.78 20.69 8.01
N ARG A 125 4.16 19.52 7.95
CA ARG A 125 4.71 18.27 8.47
C ARG A 125 4.20 17.05 7.68
N SER A 126 4.98 15.98 7.66
CA SER A 126 4.75 14.82 6.79
C SER A 126 3.86 13.72 7.39
N GLY A 127 3.55 13.76 8.68
CA GLY A 127 2.96 12.62 9.38
C GLY A 127 1.73 12.02 8.71
N VAL A 128 0.78 12.85 8.24
CA VAL A 128 -0.42 12.39 7.53
C VAL A 128 -0.09 11.83 6.15
N GLU A 129 0.86 12.45 5.43
CA GLU A 129 1.28 12.01 4.10
C GLU A 129 2.02 10.67 4.20
N ASP A 130 2.99 10.55 5.10
CA ASP A 130 3.74 9.32 5.35
C ASP A 130 2.82 8.16 5.69
N VAL A 131 1.89 8.37 6.63
CA VAL A 131 0.90 7.34 7.01
C VAL A 131 0.00 6.97 5.83
N SER A 132 -0.40 7.93 5.00
CA SER A 132 -1.26 7.67 3.84
C SER A 132 -0.55 6.81 2.79
N ILE A 133 0.76 7.05 2.58
CA ILE A 133 1.59 6.22 1.70
C ILE A 133 1.70 4.79 2.26
N VAL A 134 2.04 4.65 3.54
CA VAL A 134 2.13 3.36 4.23
C VAL A 134 0.81 2.59 4.15
N ALA A 135 -0.31 3.23 4.48
CA ALA A 135 -1.63 2.61 4.44
C ALA A 135 -2.03 2.16 3.02
N THR A 136 -1.61 2.90 1.98
CA THR A 136 -1.83 2.52 0.59
C THR A 136 -1.07 1.24 0.24
N HIS A 137 0.19 1.10 0.65
CA HIS A 137 0.96 -0.13 0.45
C HIS A 137 0.32 -1.33 1.15
N VAL A 138 -0.08 -1.17 2.42
CA VAL A 138 -0.77 -2.21 3.20
C VAL A 138 -2.10 -2.60 2.53
N MET A 139 -2.88 -1.63 2.06
CA MET A 139 -4.16 -1.85 1.38
C MET A 139 -4.00 -2.65 0.07
N LEU A 140 -3.00 -2.32 -0.74
CA LEU A 140 -2.72 -3.02 -2.00
C LEU A 140 -2.21 -4.44 -1.71
N ARG A 141 -1.32 -4.61 -0.74
CA ARG A 141 -0.82 -5.93 -0.34
C ARG A 141 -1.92 -6.84 0.21
N ALA A 142 -2.85 -6.28 0.99
CA ALA A 142 -4.02 -7.02 1.45
C ALA A 142 -4.85 -7.55 0.27
N ALA A 143 -5.12 -6.70 -0.73
CA ALA A 143 -5.86 -7.08 -1.92
C ALA A 143 -5.14 -8.15 -2.75
N GLU A 144 -3.83 -8.05 -2.90
CA GLU A 144 -2.99 -9.07 -3.56
C GLU A 144 -3.09 -10.43 -2.87
N LEU A 145 -3.17 -10.44 -1.54
CA LEU A 145 -3.29 -11.66 -0.73
C LEU A 145 -4.75 -12.12 -0.52
N GLY A 146 -5.72 -11.55 -1.26
CA GLY A 146 -7.12 -11.95 -1.21
C GLY A 146 -7.92 -11.41 -0.01
N LEU A 147 -7.36 -10.46 0.74
CA LEU A 147 -8.07 -9.76 1.80
C LEU A 147 -8.74 -8.48 1.28
N GLY A 148 -9.90 -8.16 1.82
CA GLY A 148 -10.60 -6.91 1.60
C GLY A 148 -10.24 -5.88 2.66
N THR A 149 -10.24 -4.61 2.26
CA THR A 149 -10.02 -3.46 3.15
C THR A 149 -10.94 -2.32 2.79
N THR A 150 -11.13 -1.39 3.73
CA THR A 150 -11.78 -0.11 3.49
C THR A 150 -11.01 0.99 4.19
N TRP A 151 -10.65 2.03 3.46
CA TRP A 151 -10.09 3.26 4.03
C TRP A 151 -11.20 4.08 4.67
N VAL A 152 -11.10 4.37 5.96
CA VAL A 152 -12.15 5.08 6.72
C VAL A 152 -11.55 6.27 7.48
N ASN A 153 -12.10 7.46 7.21
CA ASN A 153 -11.84 8.67 7.98
C ASN A 153 -13.06 9.09 8.84
N ARG A 154 -14.16 8.33 8.79
CA ARG A 154 -15.36 8.61 9.58
C ARG A 154 -15.25 7.94 10.96
N PHE A 155 -14.52 8.54 11.86
CA PHE A 155 -14.43 8.17 13.27
C PHE A 155 -14.16 9.42 14.12
N ARG A 156 -14.31 9.30 15.44
CA ARG A 156 -14.08 10.40 16.38
C ARG A 156 -12.60 10.43 16.78
N ASN A 157 -11.75 11.15 16.02
CA ASN A 157 -10.31 11.15 16.18
C ASN A 157 -9.82 11.36 17.62
N SER A 158 -10.20 12.48 18.26
CA SER A 158 -9.73 12.82 19.60
C SER A 158 -10.15 11.80 20.67
N GLN A 159 -11.34 11.18 20.51
CA GLN A 159 -11.80 10.14 21.42
C GLN A 159 -11.08 8.83 21.18
N LEU A 160 -10.80 8.47 19.92
CA LEU A 160 -10.01 7.29 19.57
C LEU A 160 -8.58 7.41 20.09
N GLU A 161 -7.93 8.54 19.86
CA GLU A 161 -6.60 8.84 20.37
C GLU A 161 -6.53 8.66 21.89
N LYS A 162 -7.43 9.28 22.62
CA LYS A 162 -7.52 9.15 24.09
C LYS A 162 -7.78 7.72 24.58
N ALA A 163 -8.54 6.93 23.81
CA ALA A 163 -8.94 5.59 24.22
C ALA A 163 -7.93 4.49 23.87
N LEU A 164 -7.16 4.66 22.80
CA LEU A 164 -6.40 3.58 22.18
C LEU A 164 -4.94 3.93 21.86
N LEU A 165 -4.55 5.22 21.83
CA LEU A 165 -3.22 5.63 21.37
C LEU A 165 -2.40 6.30 22.48
N PRO A 166 -1.05 6.25 22.42
CA PRO A 166 -0.17 7.10 23.21
C PRO A 166 -0.41 8.59 22.96
N GLU A 167 -0.08 9.46 23.94
CA GLU A 167 -0.30 10.91 23.86
C GLU A 167 0.43 11.59 22.69
N ASN A 168 1.59 11.08 22.31
CA ASN A 168 2.42 11.58 21.21
C ASN A 168 2.03 11.02 19.84
N GLU A 169 0.92 10.29 19.73
CA GLU A 169 0.41 9.81 18.46
C GLU A 169 -0.84 10.55 18.01
N ARG A 170 -0.99 10.69 16.67
CA ARG A 170 -2.19 11.24 16.03
C ARG A 170 -2.74 10.26 15.01
N SER A 171 -4.02 9.96 15.14
CA SER A 171 -4.74 9.06 14.25
C SER A 171 -4.97 9.70 12.88
N VAL A 172 -4.77 8.92 11.81
CA VAL A 172 -4.97 9.36 10.42
C VAL A 172 -6.18 8.65 9.81
N LEU A 173 -6.23 7.33 9.93
CA LEU A 173 -7.34 6.53 9.39
C LEU A 173 -7.49 5.23 10.18
N ILE A 174 -8.67 4.63 10.05
CA ILE A 174 -8.87 3.23 10.42
C ILE A 174 -9.11 2.40 9.15
N MET A 175 -8.64 1.16 9.14
CA MET A 175 -8.76 0.25 8.02
C MET A 175 -9.29 -1.11 8.50
N PRO A 176 -10.62 -1.33 8.40
CA PRO A 176 -11.18 -2.66 8.54
C PRO A 176 -10.54 -3.61 7.53
N ILE A 177 -10.17 -4.82 7.96
CA ILE A 177 -9.54 -5.85 7.13
C ILE A 177 -10.09 -7.24 7.46
N GLY A 178 -10.32 -8.04 6.43
CA GLY A 178 -10.85 -9.40 6.52
C GLY A 178 -11.05 -10.02 5.15
N PHE A 179 -11.52 -11.26 5.11
CA PHE A 179 -11.95 -11.86 3.86
C PHE A 179 -13.23 -11.20 3.37
N PRO A 180 -13.34 -10.80 2.10
CA PRO A 180 -14.60 -10.30 1.55
C PRO A 180 -15.69 -11.38 1.65
N ALA A 181 -16.93 -11.01 1.96
CA ALA A 181 -18.08 -11.91 1.82
C ALA A 181 -18.30 -12.26 0.34
N GLU A 182 -18.92 -13.40 0.06
CA GLU A 182 -19.19 -13.86 -1.31
C GLU A 182 -20.00 -12.85 -2.13
N ASN A 183 -20.90 -12.12 -1.49
CA ASN A 183 -21.73 -11.10 -2.10
C ASN A 183 -21.13 -9.68 -2.05
N ALA A 184 -19.89 -9.52 -1.54
CA ALA A 184 -19.22 -8.24 -1.50
C ALA A 184 -18.98 -7.69 -2.92
N LYS A 185 -19.42 -6.47 -3.15
CA LYS A 185 -19.35 -5.82 -4.46
C LYS A 185 -18.73 -4.43 -4.34
N PRO A 186 -18.01 -3.96 -5.37
CA PRO A 186 -17.59 -2.56 -5.43
C PRO A 186 -18.80 -1.63 -5.47
N SER A 187 -18.66 -0.47 -4.89
CA SER A 187 -19.68 0.59 -4.99
C SER A 187 -19.80 1.07 -6.46
N ARG A 188 -20.95 1.64 -6.81
CA ARG A 188 -21.16 2.27 -8.14
C ARG A 188 -20.10 3.32 -8.47
N MET A 189 -19.54 3.98 -7.46
CA MET A 189 -18.50 5.00 -7.61
C MET A 189 -17.12 4.42 -7.89
N HIS A 190 -16.92 3.11 -7.78
CA HIS A 190 -15.61 2.48 -7.95
C HIS A 190 -15.01 2.73 -9.35
N THR A 191 -15.82 2.63 -10.38
CA THR A 191 -15.43 2.83 -11.78
C THR A 191 -15.62 4.26 -12.28
N THR A 192 -16.29 5.11 -11.49
CA THR A 192 -16.49 6.52 -11.86
C THR A 192 -15.20 7.30 -11.62
N LYS A 193 -14.54 7.72 -12.68
CA LYS A 193 -13.28 8.49 -12.64
C LYS A 193 -13.44 9.81 -13.40
N LYS A 194 -12.79 10.85 -12.89
CA LYS A 194 -12.58 12.05 -13.68
C LYS A 194 -11.60 11.73 -14.81
N PRO A 195 -11.76 12.29 -16.01
CA PRO A 195 -10.76 12.20 -17.07
C PRO A 195 -9.42 12.81 -16.61
N LEU A 196 -8.32 12.35 -17.18
CA LEU A 196 -6.97 12.80 -16.76
C LEU A 196 -6.76 14.31 -17.00
N ASP A 197 -7.33 14.87 -18.06
CA ASP A 197 -7.29 16.29 -18.37
C ASP A 197 -7.97 17.21 -17.32
N LYS A 198 -8.75 16.62 -16.41
CA LYS A 198 -9.35 17.34 -15.26
C LYS A 198 -8.52 17.25 -13.98
N THR A 199 -7.49 16.43 -13.97
CA THR A 199 -6.67 16.15 -12.77
C THR A 199 -5.18 16.33 -13.00
N VAL A 200 -4.75 16.36 -14.27
CA VAL A 200 -3.36 16.61 -14.69
C VAL A 200 -3.31 17.96 -15.42
N ILE A 201 -2.46 18.84 -14.95
CA ILE A 201 -2.27 20.18 -15.51
C ILE A 201 -0.82 20.27 -15.99
N TRP A 202 -0.63 20.56 -17.28
CA TRP A 202 0.68 20.75 -17.89
C TRP A 202 1.04 22.24 -17.86
N HIS A 203 2.26 22.57 -17.43
CA HIS A 203 2.78 23.94 -17.39
C HIS A 203 3.95 24.07 -18.37
#